data_2a6c8dd7d00f964b6af9914c8155d74e
#
_entry.id   2a6c8dd7d00f964b6af9914c8155d74e
#
_cell.length_a   1.000
_cell.length_b   1.000
_cell.length_c   1.000
_cell.angle_alpha   90.00
_cell.angle_beta   90.00
_cell.angle_gamma   90.00
#
_symmetry.space_group_name_H-M   'P 1'
#
loop_
_entity.id
_entity.type
_entity.pdbx_description
1 polymer ?
#
loop_
_entity_poly.entity_id
_entity_poly.type
_entity_poly.pdbx_seq_one_letter_code
_entity_poly.pdbx_strand_id
1 'polypeptide(L)'
;MKLSYKQYGKRLLILALPIIMNNIIAQLQMIIDRIFLGHANDLYMSALGNVSSPVWTTMSFCNSLVMGASILISQSVGAEKREDIGEYAGAMMKYNNIIPIFLCFFWMIFPKPVFMILGVSDNVMPLCLGYVRWYAPLFLLIGLGGSLGVILQTSNYTKPLVVYGCIRSGLNIFLDWMLIFGNLGMPALGIEGAAIATVIAEYVGAIYISVIFFTSKKLPTRPSWNDVKKGHFRSYLNAAKLGINIALEDFAWNIGNMILIRILNSINEYAAGIYTIIFGVEVLAVVIIGAIGSGTMTLTSEAAGRKDLAQYKGITLCAYAFCAIVTVVMIVGAVLFPEQIDRKS
;
A
#
# COMPACT_ATOMS: atom_id res chain seq x y z
N MET A 1 -30.38 -15.09 -11.14
CA MET A 1 -30.68 -15.53 -9.74
C MET A 1 -30.11 -14.50 -8.78
N LYS A 2 -30.96 -13.80 -8.01
CA LYS A 2 -30.47 -12.78 -7.03
C LYS A 2 -29.71 -13.49 -5.91
N LEU A 3 -28.44 -13.19 -5.73
CA LEU A 3 -27.64 -13.69 -4.62
C LEU A 3 -28.18 -13.16 -3.29
N SER A 4 -28.06 -13.94 -2.21
CA SER A 4 -28.43 -13.48 -0.87
C SER A 4 -27.31 -12.59 -0.28
N TYR A 5 -27.63 -11.73 0.71
CA TYR A 5 -26.64 -10.91 1.43
C TYR A 5 -25.49 -11.77 1.99
N LYS A 6 -25.77 -12.97 2.48
CA LYS A 6 -24.75 -13.92 2.93
C LYS A 6 -23.75 -14.30 1.84
N GLN A 7 -24.21 -14.43 0.59
CA GLN A 7 -23.35 -14.75 -0.55
C GLN A 7 -22.52 -13.54 -0.98
N TYR A 8 -23.07 -12.32 -0.94
CA TYR A 8 -22.31 -11.08 -1.19
C TYR A 8 -21.22 -10.88 -0.14
N GLY A 9 -21.56 -11.02 1.14
CA GLY A 9 -20.58 -10.92 2.24
C GLY A 9 -19.47 -11.97 2.12
N LYS A 10 -19.81 -13.23 1.78
CA LYS A 10 -18.81 -14.29 1.55
C LYS A 10 -17.86 -13.94 0.38
N ARG A 11 -18.38 -13.44 -0.75
CA ARG A 11 -17.54 -13.02 -1.89
C ARG A 11 -16.60 -11.89 -1.50
N LEU A 12 -17.11 -10.88 -0.77
CA LEU A 12 -16.30 -9.76 -0.31
C LEU A 12 -15.19 -10.23 0.65
N LEU A 13 -15.50 -11.09 1.62
CA LEU A 13 -14.52 -11.64 2.56
C LEU A 13 -13.45 -12.48 1.85
N ILE A 14 -13.82 -13.33 0.89
CA ILE A 14 -12.85 -14.14 0.13
C ILE A 14 -11.84 -13.25 -0.61
N LEU A 15 -12.27 -12.09 -1.12
CA LEU A 15 -11.40 -11.15 -1.81
C LEU A 15 -10.60 -10.29 -0.84
N ALA A 16 -11.26 -9.74 0.18
CA ALA A 16 -10.66 -8.79 1.11
C ALA A 16 -9.73 -9.44 2.15
N LEU A 17 -10.05 -10.64 2.66
CA LEU A 17 -9.29 -11.27 3.73
C LEU A 17 -7.80 -11.47 3.39
N PRO A 18 -7.41 -11.96 2.22
CA PRO A 18 -5.99 -12.04 1.85
C PRO A 18 -5.31 -10.66 1.77
N ILE A 19 -6.03 -9.63 1.33
CA ILE A 19 -5.51 -8.25 1.29
C ILE A 19 -5.32 -7.73 2.71
N ILE A 20 -6.30 -7.95 3.60
CA ILE A 20 -6.20 -7.60 5.03
C ILE A 20 -4.97 -8.27 5.66
N MET A 21 -4.81 -9.57 5.46
CA MET A 21 -3.66 -10.32 6.00
C MET A 21 -2.33 -9.78 5.49
N ASN A 22 -2.21 -9.53 4.19
CA ASN A 22 -1.01 -8.95 3.61
C ASN A 22 -0.70 -7.57 4.22
N ASN A 23 -1.71 -6.72 4.41
CA ASN A 23 -1.53 -5.39 4.97
C ASN A 23 -1.17 -5.43 6.46
N ILE A 24 -1.77 -6.35 7.25
CA ILE A 24 -1.38 -6.56 8.65
C ILE A 24 0.07 -7.03 8.76
N ILE A 25 0.47 -7.98 7.93
CA ILE A 25 1.87 -8.46 7.88
C ILE A 25 2.82 -7.29 7.57
N ALA A 26 2.45 -6.41 6.62
CA ALA A 26 3.23 -5.22 6.29
C ALA A 26 3.34 -4.24 7.47
N GLN A 27 2.28 -4.04 8.24
CA GLN A 27 2.30 -3.18 9.42
C GLN A 27 3.17 -3.77 10.54
N LEU A 28 3.08 -5.07 10.79
CA LEU A 28 3.93 -5.74 11.77
C LEU A 28 5.42 -5.63 11.38
N GLN A 29 5.74 -5.81 10.10
CA GLN A 29 7.09 -5.60 9.59
C GLN A 29 7.56 -4.17 9.90
N MET A 30 6.79 -3.14 9.53
CA MET A 30 7.16 -1.74 9.76
C MET A 30 7.40 -1.43 11.24
N ILE A 31 6.66 -2.06 12.16
CA ILE A 31 6.89 -1.92 13.61
C ILE A 31 8.24 -2.55 14.00
N ILE A 32 8.54 -3.74 13.49
CA ILE A 32 9.81 -4.44 13.77
C ILE A 32 11.00 -3.64 13.24
N ASP A 33 10.92 -3.10 12.02
CA ASP A 33 11.95 -2.25 11.42
C ASP A 33 12.25 -1.04 12.31
N ARG A 34 11.19 -0.38 12.83
CA ARG A 34 11.35 0.74 13.77
C ARG A 34 12.00 0.32 15.09
N ILE A 35 11.62 -0.83 15.64
CA ILE A 35 12.25 -1.37 16.86
C ILE A 35 13.73 -1.62 16.62
N PHE A 36 14.12 -2.24 15.51
CA PHE A 36 15.53 -2.51 15.19
C PHE A 36 16.32 -1.22 15.02
N LEU A 37 15.81 -0.25 14.29
CA LEU A 37 16.48 1.03 14.08
C LEU A 37 16.59 1.84 15.38
N GLY A 38 15.55 1.85 16.23
CA GLY A 38 15.57 2.51 17.53
C GLY A 38 16.59 1.90 18.50
N HIS A 39 16.76 0.57 18.48
CA HIS A 39 17.80 -0.09 19.28
C HIS A 39 19.21 0.16 18.75
N ALA A 40 19.36 0.39 17.43
CA ALA A 40 20.66 0.65 16.84
C ALA A 40 21.16 2.07 17.11
N ASN A 41 20.31 3.08 16.94
CA ASN A 41 20.65 4.49 17.18
C ASN A 41 19.38 5.37 17.17
N ASP A 42 19.24 6.26 18.16
CA ASP A 42 18.11 7.20 18.26
C ASP A 42 18.00 8.13 17.04
N LEU A 43 19.13 8.54 16.43
CA LEU A 43 19.14 9.37 15.23
C LEU A 43 18.53 8.65 14.01
N TYR A 44 18.55 7.33 13.97
CA TYR A 44 17.91 6.56 12.88
C TYR A 44 16.40 6.71 12.89
N MET A 45 15.80 6.79 14.08
CA MET A 45 14.35 7.06 14.21
C MET A 45 14.01 8.45 13.70
N SER A 46 14.83 9.46 14.02
CA SER A 46 14.65 10.81 13.50
C SER A 46 14.78 10.85 11.97
N ALA A 47 15.78 10.17 11.41
CA ALA A 47 15.97 10.10 9.97
C ALA A 47 14.79 9.39 9.28
N LEU A 48 14.35 8.23 9.81
CA LEU A 48 13.21 7.49 9.27
C LEU A 48 11.93 8.33 9.30
N GLY A 49 11.69 9.09 10.38
CA GLY A 49 10.54 9.99 10.49
C GLY A 49 10.52 11.05 9.39
N ASN A 50 11.68 11.68 9.13
CA ASN A 50 11.81 12.69 8.06
C ASN A 50 11.68 12.12 6.64
N VAL A 51 12.16 10.89 6.40
CA VAL A 51 12.10 10.24 5.09
C VAL A 51 10.71 9.65 4.82
N SER A 52 10.06 9.07 5.83
CA SER A 52 8.82 8.31 5.65
C SER A 52 7.71 9.13 5.01
N SER A 53 7.46 10.35 5.48
CA SER A 53 6.33 11.18 5.00
C SER A 53 6.43 11.53 3.51
N PRO A 54 7.52 12.13 2.99
CA PRO A 54 7.59 12.51 1.59
C PRO A 54 7.69 11.30 0.65
N VAL A 55 8.38 10.23 1.07
CA VAL A 55 8.46 8.98 0.30
C VAL A 55 7.09 8.32 0.23
N TRP A 56 6.38 8.19 1.37
CA TRP A 56 5.03 7.64 1.40
C TRP A 56 4.05 8.41 0.50
N THR A 57 4.10 9.74 0.51
CA THR A 57 3.25 10.58 -0.33
C THR A 57 3.46 10.29 -1.82
N THR A 58 4.71 10.14 -2.26
CA THR A 58 5.02 9.82 -3.66
C THR A 58 4.62 8.38 -4.02
N MET A 59 4.76 7.43 -3.10
CA MET A 59 4.31 6.04 -3.29
C MET A 59 2.79 5.92 -3.35
N SER A 60 2.07 6.61 -2.44
CA SER A 60 0.60 6.63 -2.42
C SER A 60 0.03 7.18 -3.71
N PHE A 61 0.60 8.26 -4.24
CA PHE A 61 0.22 8.80 -5.54
C PHE A 61 0.32 7.76 -6.67
N CYS A 62 1.44 7.04 -6.74
CA CYS A 62 1.62 5.97 -7.75
C CYS A 62 0.59 4.84 -7.58
N ASN A 63 0.33 4.41 -6.34
CA ASN A 63 -0.65 3.37 -6.05
C ASN A 63 -2.09 3.79 -6.41
N SER A 64 -2.45 5.06 -6.16
CA SER A 64 -3.78 5.58 -6.49
C SER A 64 -4.03 5.56 -8.00
N LEU A 65 -3.01 5.83 -8.83
CA LEU A 65 -3.12 5.72 -10.30
C LEU A 65 -3.45 4.29 -10.74
N VAL A 66 -2.83 3.30 -10.11
CA VAL A 66 -3.08 1.87 -10.40
C VAL A 66 -4.51 1.47 -10.03
N MET A 67 -5.04 2.02 -8.93
CA MET A 67 -6.42 1.73 -8.49
C MET A 67 -7.46 2.19 -9.52
N GLY A 68 -7.23 3.28 -10.24
CA GLY A 68 -8.08 3.70 -11.36
C GLY A 68 -8.20 2.65 -12.46
N ALA A 69 -7.09 1.96 -12.78
CA ALA A 69 -7.12 0.85 -13.74
C ALA A 69 -7.90 -0.36 -13.20
N SER A 70 -7.83 -0.65 -11.90
CA SER A 70 -8.62 -1.71 -11.26
C SER A 70 -10.11 -1.50 -11.47
N ILE A 71 -10.60 -0.26 -11.38
CA ILE A 71 -12.02 0.08 -11.61
C ILE A 71 -12.42 -0.27 -13.04
N LEU A 72 -11.69 0.22 -14.05
CA LEU A 72 -12.04 -0.01 -15.47
C LEU A 72 -11.93 -1.49 -15.87
N ILE A 73 -10.88 -2.18 -15.43
CA ILE A 73 -10.73 -3.62 -15.67
C ILE A 73 -11.91 -4.39 -15.04
N SER A 74 -12.28 -4.09 -13.79
CA SER A 74 -13.39 -4.74 -13.11
C SER A 74 -14.74 -4.46 -13.78
N GLN A 75 -14.98 -3.23 -14.25
CA GLN A 75 -16.16 -2.89 -15.04
C GLN A 75 -16.21 -3.69 -16.35
N SER A 76 -15.08 -3.81 -17.04
CA SER A 76 -14.96 -4.57 -18.28
C SER A 76 -15.18 -6.07 -18.04
N VAL A 77 -14.71 -6.61 -16.90
CA VAL A 77 -15.02 -8.00 -16.46
C VAL A 77 -16.52 -8.17 -16.26
N GLY A 78 -17.18 -7.24 -15.58
CA GLY A 78 -18.61 -7.26 -15.37
C GLY A 78 -19.40 -7.17 -16.67
N ALA A 79 -18.96 -6.37 -17.61
CA ALA A 79 -19.56 -6.20 -18.93
C ALA A 79 -19.22 -7.35 -19.92
N GLU A 80 -18.40 -8.33 -19.52
CA GLU A 80 -17.91 -9.44 -20.34
C GLU A 80 -17.13 -9.01 -21.60
N LYS A 81 -16.56 -7.81 -21.58
CA LYS A 81 -15.82 -7.21 -22.70
C LYS A 81 -14.34 -7.57 -22.64
N ARG A 82 -13.96 -8.68 -23.25
CA ARG A 82 -12.58 -9.19 -23.22
C ARG A 82 -11.57 -8.22 -23.85
N GLU A 83 -11.95 -7.51 -24.90
CA GLU A 83 -11.09 -6.53 -25.58
C GLU A 83 -10.75 -5.37 -24.66
N ASP A 84 -11.75 -4.79 -23.97
CA ASP A 84 -11.55 -3.69 -23.02
C ASP A 84 -10.68 -4.14 -21.83
N ILE A 85 -10.85 -5.38 -21.33
CA ILE A 85 -9.99 -5.95 -20.28
C ILE A 85 -8.53 -5.97 -20.76
N GLY A 86 -8.28 -6.52 -21.95
CA GLY A 86 -6.94 -6.59 -22.55
C GLY A 86 -6.34 -5.19 -22.75
N GLU A 87 -7.12 -4.26 -23.25
CA GLU A 87 -6.68 -2.89 -23.52
C GLU A 87 -6.28 -2.16 -22.22
N TYR A 88 -7.15 -2.12 -21.18
CA TYR A 88 -6.84 -1.42 -19.93
C TYR A 88 -5.72 -2.11 -19.15
N ALA A 89 -5.72 -3.43 -19.07
CA ALA A 89 -4.67 -4.18 -18.40
C ALA A 89 -3.33 -4.06 -19.13
N GLY A 90 -3.35 -4.13 -20.47
CA GLY A 90 -2.16 -3.94 -21.30
C GLY A 90 -1.59 -2.53 -21.22
N ALA A 91 -2.44 -1.51 -21.29
CA ALA A 91 -2.05 -0.11 -21.15
C ALA A 91 -1.48 0.16 -19.76
N MET A 92 -2.08 -0.38 -18.69
CA MET A 92 -1.56 -0.30 -17.33
C MET A 92 -0.16 -0.91 -17.23
N MET A 93 0.04 -2.14 -17.69
CA MET A 93 1.37 -2.78 -17.63
C MET A 93 2.43 -2.03 -18.42
N LYS A 94 2.06 -1.39 -19.54
CA LYS A 94 2.98 -0.66 -20.41
C LYS A 94 3.39 0.71 -19.84
N TYR A 95 2.45 1.47 -19.29
CA TYR A 95 2.65 2.88 -18.97
C TYR A 95 2.76 3.19 -17.48
N ASN A 96 2.28 2.29 -16.60
CA ASN A 96 2.23 2.56 -15.16
C ASN A 96 3.61 2.72 -14.49
N ASN A 97 4.67 2.25 -15.15
CA ASN A 97 6.05 2.39 -14.63
C ASN A 97 6.69 3.76 -14.94
N ILE A 98 6.11 4.60 -15.81
CA ILE A 98 6.73 5.86 -16.25
C ILE A 98 6.97 6.78 -15.05
N ILE A 99 5.93 7.06 -14.25
CA ILE A 99 6.04 7.94 -13.08
C ILE A 99 6.94 7.33 -12.00
N PRO A 100 6.80 6.05 -11.60
CA PRO A 100 7.70 5.42 -10.66
C PRO A 100 9.18 5.43 -11.10
N ILE A 101 9.48 5.22 -12.37
CA ILE A 101 10.85 5.31 -12.89
C ILE A 101 11.39 6.74 -12.70
N PHE A 102 10.61 7.76 -13.06
CA PHE A 102 10.98 9.15 -12.83
C PHE A 102 11.25 9.44 -11.35
N LEU A 103 10.37 8.95 -10.44
CA LEU A 103 10.51 9.11 -9.01
C LEU A 103 11.73 8.37 -8.44
N CYS A 104 12.06 7.20 -8.98
CA CYS A 104 13.31 6.50 -8.64
C CYS A 104 14.53 7.40 -8.87
N PHE A 105 14.68 7.94 -10.08
CA PHE A 105 15.78 8.84 -10.40
C PHE A 105 15.72 10.14 -9.61
N PHE A 106 14.54 10.70 -9.40
CA PHE A 106 14.35 11.89 -8.57
C PHE A 106 14.89 11.67 -7.13
N TRP A 107 14.48 10.59 -6.47
CA TRP A 107 14.93 10.27 -5.11
C TRP A 107 16.41 9.85 -5.04
N MET A 108 16.99 9.30 -6.11
CA MET A 108 18.43 9.02 -6.16
C MET A 108 19.27 10.28 -6.29
N ILE A 109 18.82 11.24 -7.10
CA ILE A 109 19.66 12.38 -7.53
C ILE A 109 19.34 13.64 -6.70
N PHE A 110 18.05 13.92 -6.44
CA PHE A 110 17.57 15.19 -5.88
C PHE A 110 16.87 15.08 -4.50
N PRO A 111 17.24 14.18 -3.58
CA PRO A 111 16.56 14.10 -2.28
C PRO A 111 16.90 15.31 -1.38
N LYS A 112 18.11 15.87 -1.47
CA LYS A 112 18.59 16.92 -0.58
C LYS A 112 17.69 18.17 -0.56
N PRO A 113 17.25 18.76 -1.67
CA PRO A 113 16.34 19.90 -1.65
C PRO A 113 15.03 19.63 -0.90
N VAL A 114 14.47 18.42 -1.01
CA VAL A 114 13.24 18.05 -0.30
C VAL A 114 13.46 18.09 1.21
N PHE A 115 14.54 17.49 1.72
CA PHE A 115 14.85 17.46 3.14
C PHE A 115 15.26 18.84 3.67
N MET A 116 15.87 19.70 2.86
CA MET A 116 16.14 21.10 3.22
C MET A 116 14.84 21.90 3.41
N ILE A 117 13.85 21.72 2.52
CA ILE A 117 12.53 22.37 2.66
C ILE A 117 11.81 21.87 3.91
N LEU A 118 12.00 20.61 4.30
CA LEU A 118 11.44 20.04 5.53
C LEU A 118 12.19 20.47 6.80
N GLY A 119 13.29 21.20 6.68
CA GLY A 119 14.06 21.68 7.83
C GLY A 119 14.85 20.58 8.56
N VAL A 120 15.28 19.55 7.84
CA VAL A 120 16.08 18.47 8.43
C VAL A 120 17.43 19.01 8.88
N SER A 121 17.83 18.71 10.13
CA SER A 121 19.09 19.16 10.71
C SER A 121 20.31 18.54 10.03
N ASP A 122 21.45 19.26 10.08
CA ASP A 122 22.69 18.82 9.43
C ASP A 122 23.20 17.46 9.92
N ASN A 123 22.94 17.10 11.19
CA ASN A 123 23.34 15.81 11.77
C ASN A 123 22.50 14.64 11.24
N VAL A 124 21.23 14.87 10.87
CA VAL A 124 20.31 13.84 10.38
C VAL A 124 20.30 13.76 8.85
N MET A 125 20.68 14.86 8.18
CA MET A 125 20.67 14.95 6.71
C MET A 125 21.44 13.81 6.02
N PRO A 126 22.68 13.43 6.41
CA PRO A 126 23.41 12.35 5.77
C PRO A 126 22.68 11.02 5.87
N LEU A 127 22.03 10.74 7.02
CA LEU A 127 21.25 9.52 7.26
C LEU A 127 20.02 9.45 6.36
N CYS A 128 19.31 10.57 6.22
CA CYS A 128 18.16 10.65 5.31
C CYS A 128 18.58 10.42 3.86
N LEU A 129 19.70 11.04 3.44
CA LEU A 129 20.21 10.89 2.06
C LEU A 129 20.70 9.47 1.78
N GLY A 130 21.41 8.85 2.72
CA GLY A 130 21.86 7.45 2.62
C GLY A 130 20.67 6.52 2.49
N TYR A 131 19.74 6.60 3.44
CA TYR A 131 18.53 5.75 3.42
C TYR A 131 17.75 5.87 2.12
N VAL A 132 17.36 7.07 1.71
CA VAL A 132 16.47 7.26 0.56
C VAL A 132 17.10 6.86 -0.77
N ARG A 133 18.42 7.03 -0.93
CA ARG A 133 19.13 6.60 -2.13
C ARG A 133 19.12 5.08 -2.30
N TRP A 134 19.34 4.35 -1.21
CA TRP A 134 19.25 2.89 -1.20
C TRP A 134 17.81 2.39 -1.33
N TYR A 135 16.85 3.17 -0.84
CA TYR A 135 15.42 2.86 -0.94
C TYR A 135 14.82 3.16 -2.32
N ALA A 136 15.37 4.14 -3.05
CA ALA A 136 14.82 4.60 -4.34
C ALA A 136 14.60 3.51 -5.39
N PRO A 137 15.43 2.45 -5.53
CA PRO A 137 15.17 1.36 -6.47
C PRO A 137 13.83 0.65 -6.26
N LEU A 138 13.23 0.76 -5.08
CA LEU A 138 11.90 0.22 -4.79
C LEU A 138 10.83 0.83 -5.70
N PHE A 139 10.98 2.09 -6.08
CA PHE A 139 10.04 2.73 -7.00
C PHE A 139 9.93 2.01 -8.34
N LEU A 140 10.98 1.34 -8.82
CA LEU A 140 10.90 0.53 -10.05
C LEU A 140 9.92 -0.63 -9.93
N LEU A 141 9.68 -1.11 -8.73
CA LEU A 141 8.72 -2.20 -8.47
C LEU A 141 7.30 -1.72 -8.22
N ILE A 142 7.08 -0.47 -7.80
CA ILE A 142 5.75 0.04 -7.44
C ILE A 142 4.79 -0.06 -8.63
N GLY A 143 5.21 0.40 -9.80
CA GLY A 143 4.37 0.35 -10.99
C GLY A 143 4.09 -1.08 -11.47
N LEU A 144 5.12 -1.93 -11.50
CA LEU A 144 4.98 -3.34 -11.89
C LEU A 144 4.19 -4.12 -10.83
N GLY A 145 4.60 -4.07 -9.58
CA GLY A 145 3.97 -4.78 -8.47
C GLY A 145 2.52 -4.38 -8.28
N GLY A 146 2.21 -3.08 -8.35
CA GLY A 146 0.84 -2.58 -8.33
C GLY A 146 0.01 -3.12 -9.49
N SER A 147 0.54 -3.13 -10.71
CA SER A 147 -0.13 -3.69 -11.88
C SER A 147 -0.41 -5.18 -11.74
N LEU A 148 0.56 -5.96 -11.25
CA LEU A 148 0.38 -7.39 -10.98
C LEU A 148 -0.65 -7.63 -9.87
N GLY A 149 -0.62 -6.82 -8.80
CA GLY A 149 -1.60 -6.85 -7.72
C GLY A 149 -3.03 -6.60 -8.21
N VAL A 150 -3.23 -5.61 -9.08
CA VAL A 150 -4.53 -5.32 -9.71
C VAL A 150 -5.01 -6.50 -10.54
N ILE A 151 -4.15 -7.15 -11.33
CA ILE A 151 -4.52 -8.33 -12.11
C ILE A 151 -4.98 -9.49 -11.21
N LEU A 152 -4.28 -9.73 -10.10
CA LEU A 152 -4.68 -10.74 -9.11
C LEU A 152 -6.04 -10.39 -8.48
N GLN A 153 -6.23 -9.13 -8.10
CA GLN A 153 -7.45 -8.66 -7.45
C GLN A 153 -8.65 -8.70 -8.39
N THR A 154 -8.53 -8.17 -9.61
CA THR A 154 -9.61 -8.18 -10.62
C THR A 154 -9.92 -9.58 -11.17
N SER A 155 -8.97 -10.52 -11.03
CA SER A 155 -9.18 -11.94 -11.29
C SER A 155 -9.83 -12.68 -10.11
N ASN A 156 -10.16 -12.01 -9.00
CA ASN A 156 -10.64 -12.63 -7.76
C ASN A 156 -9.68 -13.70 -7.19
N TYR A 157 -8.37 -13.55 -7.41
CA TYR A 157 -7.34 -14.49 -6.99
C TYR A 157 -6.28 -13.80 -6.12
N THR A 158 -6.69 -13.38 -4.91
CA THR A 158 -5.86 -12.59 -3.97
C THR A 158 -5.02 -13.43 -3.00
N LYS A 159 -5.24 -14.76 -2.92
CA LYS A 159 -4.47 -15.64 -2.02
C LYS A 159 -2.94 -15.51 -2.16
N PRO A 160 -2.36 -15.37 -3.37
CA PRO A 160 -0.92 -15.19 -3.51
C PRO A 160 -0.37 -13.94 -2.82
N LEU A 161 -1.21 -12.92 -2.57
CA LEU A 161 -0.78 -11.71 -1.87
C LEU A 161 -0.38 -11.99 -0.41
N VAL A 162 -1.01 -12.96 0.26
CA VAL A 162 -0.61 -13.37 1.61
C VAL A 162 0.79 -13.99 1.61
N VAL A 163 1.02 -14.92 0.69
CA VAL A 163 2.33 -15.58 0.56
C VAL A 163 3.42 -14.57 0.20
N TYR A 164 3.10 -13.64 -0.71
CA TYR A 164 3.97 -12.50 -1.03
C TYR A 164 4.31 -11.70 0.23
N GLY A 165 3.31 -11.32 1.04
CA GLY A 165 3.51 -10.60 2.29
C GLY A 165 4.40 -11.36 3.28
N CYS A 166 4.19 -12.67 3.45
CA CYS A 166 5.01 -13.51 4.32
C CYS A 166 6.47 -13.60 3.84
N ILE A 167 6.70 -13.84 2.55
CA ILE A 167 8.05 -13.92 1.96
C ILE A 167 8.77 -12.59 2.15
N ARG A 168 8.12 -11.49 1.74
CA ARG A 168 8.68 -10.15 1.82
C ARG A 168 9.05 -9.79 3.26
N SER A 169 8.07 -9.89 4.17
CA SER A 169 8.26 -9.45 5.56
C SER A 169 9.21 -10.37 6.32
N GLY A 170 9.14 -11.69 6.12
CA GLY A 170 10.08 -12.62 6.74
C GLY A 170 11.52 -12.40 6.28
N LEU A 171 11.72 -12.19 4.98
CA LEU A 171 13.04 -11.90 4.43
C LEU A 171 13.57 -10.53 4.88
N ASN A 172 12.70 -9.51 4.91
CA ASN A 172 13.09 -8.18 5.36
C ASN A 172 13.56 -8.21 6.83
N ILE A 173 12.79 -8.79 7.75
CA ILE A 173 13.16 -8.89 9.17
C ILE A 173 14.51 -9.61 9.33
N PHE A 174 14.73 -10.69 8.58
CA PHE A 174 15.99 -11.41 8.61
C PHE A 174 17.16 -10.56 8.10
N LEU A 175 16.97 -9.87 6.98
CA LEU A 175 18.00 -9.00 6.39
C LEU A 175 18.25 -7.75 7.25
N ASP A 176 17.23 -7.18 7.89
CA ASP A 176 17.38 -6.06 8.83
C ASP A 176 18.27 -6.48 10.01
N TRP A 177 17.98 -7.62 10.63
CA TRP A 177 18.83 -8.15 11.70
C TRP A 177 20.28 -8.36 11.24
N MET A 178 20.47 -8.77 10.01
CA MET A 178 21.80 -9.02 9.44
C MET A 178 22.53 -7.72 9.06
N LEU A 179 21.86 -6.78 8.38
CA LEU A 179 22.52 -5.61 7.79
C LEU A 179 22.53 -4.37 8.70
N ILE A 180 21.54 -4.21 9.59
CA ILE A 180 21.54 -3.11 10.56
C ILE A 180 22.64 -3.33 11.59
N PHE A 181 22.73 -4.55 12.15
CA PHE A 181 23.62 -4.87 13.26
C PHE A 181 24.95 -5.51 12.83
N GLY A 182 25.12 -5.88 11.56
CA GLY A 182 26.34 -6.54 11.07
C GLY A 182 26.48 -8.01 11.49
N ASN A 183 25.36 -8.69 11.72
CA ASN A 183 25.38 -10.11 12.10
C ASN A 183 25.84 -11.01 10.94
N LEU A 184 26.25 -12.23 11.25
CA LEU A 184 26.77 -13.22 10.30
C LEU A 184 28.01 -12.76 9.50
N GLY A 185 28.80 -11.83 10.05
CA GLY A 185 30.02 -11.31 9.40
C GLY A 185 29.76 -10.25 8.32
N MET A 186 28.53 -9.77 8.20
CA MET A 186 28.21 -8.67 7.32
C MET A 186 28.60 -7.31 7.96
N PRO A 187 28.87 -6.25 7.17
CA PRO A 187 29.11 -4.93 7.73
C PRO A 187 27.84 -4.37 8.38
N ALA A 188 27.98 -3.71 9.54
CA ALA A 188 26.89 -3.00 10.19
C ALA A 188 26.60 -1.70 9.41
N LEU A 189 25.60 -1.73 8.53
CA LEU A 189 25.21 -0.61 7.67
C LEU A 189 24.20 0.34 8.33
N GLY A 190 23.69 -0.03 9.51
CA GLY A 190 22.72 0.80 10.24
C GLY A 190 21.47 1.10 9.41
N ILE A 191 21.09 2.37 9.30
CA ILE A 191 19.86 2.79 8.60
C ILE A 191 19.90 2.50 7.09
N GLU A 192 21.06 2.53 6.45
CA GLU A 192 21.19 2.14 5.04
C GLU A 192 20.96 0.64 4.86
N GLY A 193 21.38 -0.18 5.84
CA GLY A 193 21.09 -1.61 5.89
C GLY A 193 19.60 -1.91 5.87
N ALA A 194 18.80 -1.16 6.62
CA ALA A 194 17.33 -1.28 6.61
C ALA A 194 16.73 -0.96 5.23
N ALA A 195 17.22 0.09 4.56
CA ALA A 195 16.77 0.43 3.21
C ALA A 195 17.09 -0.68 2.21
N ILE A 196 18.31 -1.22 2.24
CA ILE A 196 18.77 -2.31 1.38
C ILE A 196 17.96 -3.58 1.65
N ALA A 197 17.75 -3.94 2.91
CA ALA A 197 16.94 -5.09 3.31
C ALA A 197 15.51 -5.02 2.76
N THR A 198 14.88 -3.86 2.90
CA THR A 198 13.53 -3.61 2.35
C THR A 198 13.50 -3.78 0.83
N VAL A 199 14.45 -3.20 0.12
CA VAL A 199 14.52 -3.29 -1.34
C VAL A 199 14.73 -4.74 -1.79
N ILE A 200 15.68 -5.47 -1.21
CA ILE A 200 15.93 -6.88 -1.55
C ILE A 200 14.68 -7.72 -1.30
N ALA A 201 14.04 -7.57 -0.13
CA ALA A 201 12.84 -8.31 0.22
C ALA A 201 11.68 -8.05 -0.74
N GLU A 202 11.48 -6.79 -1.16
CA GLU A 202 10.46 -6.43 -2.15
C GLU A 202 10.77 -7.01 -3.54
N TYR A 203 12.04 -7.02 -3.97
CA TYR A 203 12.42 -7.64 -5.24
C TYR A 203 12.18 -9.15 -5.23
N VAL A 204 12.50 -9.85 -4.15
CA VAL A 204 12.20 -11.29 -4.01
C VAL A 204 10.68 -11.53 -4.01
N GLY A 205 9.92 -10.71 -3.29
CA GLY A 205 8.46 -10.76 -3.34
C GLY A 205 7.90 -10.50 -4.74
N ALA A 206 8.44 -9.52 -5.46
CA ALA A 206 8.05 -9.21 -6.83
C ALA A 206 8.34 -10.36 -7.80
N ILE A 207 9.47 -11.06 -7.64
CA ILE A 207 9.79 -12.28 -8.40
C ILE A 207 8.71 -13.34 -8.15
N TYR A 208 8.33 -13.59 -6.89
CA TYR A 208 7.29 -14.55 -6.56
C TYR A 208 5.95 -14.20 -7.24
N ILE A 209 5.48 -12.96 -7.13
CA ILE A 209 4.23 -12.51 -7.78
C ILE A 209 4.32 -12.60 -9.31
N SER A 210 5.49 -12.28 -9.89
CA SER A 210 5.73 -12.41 -11.33
C SER A 210 5.65 -13.86 -11.79
N VAL A 211 6.22 -14.81 -11.04
CA VAL A 211 6.09 -16.25 -11.32
C VAL A 211 4.61 -16.67 -11.30
N ILE A 212 3.85 -16.26 -10.30
CA ILE A 212 2.40 -16.52 -10.23
C ILE A 212 1.67 -15.92 -11.44
N PHE A 213 2.02 -14.69 -11.81
CA PHE A 213 1.41 -14.01 -12.95
C PHE A 213 1.63 -14.80 -14.26
N PHE A 214 2.83 -15.31 -14.51
CA PHE A 214 3.13 -16.02 -15.75
C PHE A 214 2.64 -17.48 -15.76
N THR A 215 2.62 -18.16 -14.62
CA THR A 215 2.32 -19.61 -14.54
C THR A 215 0.84 -19.92 -14.23
N SER A 216 0.14 -19.03 -13.51
CA SER A 216 -1.23 -19.31 -13.08
C SER A 216 -2.23 -19.22 -14.23
N LYS A 217 -3.11 -20.22 -14.31
CA LYS A 217 -4.26 -20.22 -15.21
C LYS A 217 -5.49 -19.50 -14.63
N LYS A 218 -5.40 -19.01 -13.39
CA LYS A 218 -6.52 -18.40 -12.64
C LYS A 218 -6.62 -16.88 -12.82
N LEU A 219 -6.03 -16.34 -13.87
CA LEU A 219 -5.96 -14.89 -14.11
C LEU A 219 -6.67 -14.51 -15.42
N PRO A 220 -8.02 -14.48 -15.44
CA PRO A 220 -8.78 -14.13 -16.64
C PRO A 220 -8.53 -12.69 -17.10
N THR A 221 -8.11 -11.79 -16.20
CA THR A 221 -7.81 -10.40 -16.52
C THR A 221 -6.35 -10.18 -16.94
N ARG A 222 -5.53 -11.26 -16.98
CA ARG A 222 -4.14 -11.16 -17.45
C ARG A 222 -4.12 -10.74 -18.92
N PRO A 223 -3.45 -9.61 -19.28
CA PRO A 223 -3.29 -9.23 -20.68
C PRO A 223 -2.35 -10.19 -21.40
N SER A 224 -2.62 -10.46 -22.67
CA SER A 224 -1.69 -11.11 -23.57
C SER A 224 -0.56 -10.15 -23.95
N TRP A 225 0.56 -10.67 -24.45
CA TRP A 225 1.65 -9.82 -24.96
C TRP A 225 1.18 -8.87 -26.06
N ASN A 226 0.20 -9.30 -26.86
CA ASN A 226 -0.41 -8.49 -27.90
C ASN A 226 -1.22 -7.32 -27.32
N ASP A 227 -1.95 -7.55 -26.21
CA ASP A 227 -2.71 -6.51 -25.51
C ASP A 227 -1.75 -5.44 -24.94
N VAL A 228 -0.60 -5.86 -24.38
CA VAL A 228 0.42 -4.93 -23.89
C VAL A 228 1.01 -4.08 -25.03
N LYS A 229 1.31 -4.70 -26.19
CA LYS A 229 1.82 -3.95 -27.35
C LYS A 229 0.79 -2.96 -27.87
N LYS A 230 -0.46 -3.35 -27.99
CA LYS A 230 -1.58 -2.54 -28.51
C LYS A 230 -2.13 -1.54 -27.50
N GLY A 231 -1.80 -1.67 -26.21
CA GLY A 231 -2.29 -0.77 -25.16
C GLY A 231 -2.04 0.69 -25.51
N HIS A 232 -3.10 1.51 -25.54
CA HIS A 232 -3.03 2.92 -25.89
C HIS A 232 -2.79 3.80 -24.68
N PHE A 233 -1.97 4.84 -24.82
CA PHE A 233 -1.73 5.81 -23.75
C PHE A 233 -3.01 6.52 -23.30
N ARG A 234 -3.96 6.73 -24.22
CA ARG A 234 -5.28 7.31 -23.91
C ARG A 234 -6.07 6.46 -22.91
N SER A 235 -6.00 5.14 -23.04
CA SER A 235 -6.69 4.20 -22.14
C SER A 235 -6.05 4.22 -20.74
N TYR A 236 -4.71 4.31 -20.67
CA TYR A 236 -4.00 4.55 -19.43
C TYR A 236 -4.42 5.88 -18.77
N LEU A 237 -4.50 6.99 -19.54
CA LEU A 237 -4.95 8.28 -19.03
C LEU A 237 -6.39 8.26 -18.50
N ASN A 238 -7.28 7.52 -19.16
CA ASN A 238 -8.66 7.35 -18.68
C ASN A 238 -8.70 6.64 -17.33
N ALA A 239 -7.87 5.63 -17.13
CA ALA A 239 -7.70 4.96 -15.84
C ALA A 239 -7.06 5.90 -14.80
N ALA A 240 -5.98 6.59 -15.16
CA ALA A 240 -5.29 7.52 -14.27
C ALA A 240 -6.19 8.65 -13.78
N LYS A 241 -7.12 9.16 -14.60
CA LYS A 241 -8.10 10.18 -14.17
C LYS A 241 -8.99 9.69 -13.02
N LEU A 242 -9.38 8.42 -13.00
CA LEU A 242 -10.11 7.86 -11.87
C LEU A 242 -9.19 7.72 -10.64
N GLY A 243 -7.94 7.32 -10.87
CA GLY A 243 -6.93 7.22 -9.81
C GLY A 243 -6.57 8.56 -9.18
N ILE A 244 -6.57 9.67 -9.93
CA ILE A 244 -6.34 11.02 -9.41
C ILE A 244 -7.39 11.40 -8.36
N ASN A 245 -8.66 11.01 -8.53
CA ASN A 245 -9.68 11.28 -7.52
C ASN A 245 -9.38 10.59 -6.20
N ILE A 246 -8.86 9.35 -6.25
CA ILE A 246 -8.41 8.60 -5.06
C ILE A 246 -7.17 9.28 -4.45
N ALA A 247 -6.22 9.72 -5.29
CA ALA A 247 -5.04 10.44 -4.83
C ALA A 247 -5.39 11.78 -4.14
N LEU A 248 -6.41 12.49 -4.62
CA LEU A 248 -6.91 13.72 -3.99
C LEU A 248 -7.57 13.46 -2.63
N GLU A 249 -8.27 12.33 -2.48
CA GLU A 249 -8.81 11.89 -1.19
C GLU A 249 -7.68 11.64 -0.18
N ASP A 250 -6.67 10.85 -0.54
CA ASP A 250 -5.49 10.59 0.29
C ASP A 250 -4.77 11.90 0.66
N PHE A 251 -4.64 12.83 -0.29
CA PHE A 251 -4.00 14.12 -0.07
C PHE A 251 -4.80 14.99 0.91
N ALA A 252 -6.13 15.07 0.75
CA ALA A 252 -7.00 15.81 1.65
C ALA A 252 -6.96 15.25 3.08
N TRP A 253 -6.93 13.91 3.22
CA TRP A 253 -6.77 13.23 4.51
C TRP A 253 -5.44 13.60 5.18
N ASN A 254 -4.33 13.57 4.43
CA ASN A 254 -3.01 13.95 4.95
C ASN A 254 -2.96 15.41 5.40
N ILE A 255 -3.55 16.35 4.62
CA ILE A 255 -3.66 17.76 5.02
C ILE A 255 -4.49 17.89 6.29
N GLY A 256 -5.62 17.19 6.39
CA GLY A 256 -6.46 17.16 7.58
C GLY A 256 -5.69 16.76 8.83
N ASN A 257 -4.89 15.71 8.74
CA ASN A 257 -4.02 15.26 9.84
C ASN A 257 -2.94 16.31 10.21
N MET A 258 -2.32 16.96 9.22
CA MET A 258 -1.35 18.04 9.48
C MET A 258 -1.99 19.23 10.22
N ILE A 259 -3.20 19.63 9.82
CA ILE A 259 -3.95 20.69 10.48
C ILE A 259 -4.29 20.27 11.92
N LEU A 260 -4.75 19.04 12.12
CA LEU A 260 -5.06 18.48 13.44
C LEU A 260 -3.84 18.51 14.37
N ILE A 261 -2.69 18.03 13.90
CA ILE A 261 -1.43 18.06 14.67
C ILE A 261 -1.07 19.52 15.05
N ARG A 262 -1.21 20.46 14.12
CA ARG A 262 -0.96 21.89 14.40
C ARG A 262 -1.87 22.44 15.49
N ILE A 263 -3.17 22.08 15.46
CA ILE A 263 -4.14 22.48 16.49
C ILE A 263 -3.75 21.86 17.84
N LEU A 264 -3.40 20.57 17.87
CA LEU A 264 -2.99 19.89 19.11
C LEU A 264 -1.74 20.54 19.71
N ASN A 265 -0.74 20.87 18.90
CA ASN A 265 0.47 21.57 19.35
C ASN A 265 0.16 22.98 19.91
N SER A 266 -0.92 23.64 19.45
CA SER A 266 -1.34 24.92 20.00
C SER A 266 -2.03 24.81 21.36
N ILE A 267 -2.54 23.64 21.71
CA ILE A 267 -3.22 23.37 23.00
C ILE A 267 -2.19 22.99 24.08
N ASN A 268 -1.31 22.04 23.79
CA ASN A 268 -0.30 21.55 24.73
C ASN A 268 0.83 20.84 23.96
N GLU A 269 2.07 21.00 24.41
CA GLU A 269 3.25 20.34 23.82
C GLU A 269 3.20 18.80 23.86
N TYR A 270 2.46 18.21 24.81
CA TYR A 270 2.28 16.76 24.92
C TYR A 270 1.12 16.23 24.07
N ALA A 271 0.20 17.08 23.61
CA ALA A 271 -1.00 16.65 22.92
C ALA A 271 -0.71 15.94 21.58
N ALA A 272 0.29 16.38 20.85
CA ALA A 272 0.73 15.71 19.62
C ALA A 272 1.34 14.32 19.90
N GLY A 273 2.06 14.16 21.01
CA GLY A 273 2.58 12.86 21.46
C GLY A 273 1.46 11.86 21.75
N ILE A 274 0.46 12.28 22.52
CA ILE A 274 -0.73 11.48 22.84
C ILE A 274 -1.47 11.08 21.56
N TYR A 275 -1.64 12.04 20.63
CA TYR A 275 -2.26 11.74 19.33
C TYR A 275 -1.50 10.68 18.53
N THR A 276 -0.16 10.71 18.56
CA THR A 276 0.66 9.73 17.83
C THR A 276 0.42 8.30 18.34
N ILE A 277 0.18 8.12 19.65
CA ILE A 277 -0.16 6.82 20.24
C ILE A 277 -1.54 6.37 19.76
N ILE A 278 -2.54 7.26 19.86
CA ILE A 278 -3.91 7.00 19.39
C ILE A 278 -3.91 6.65 17.91
N PHE A 279 -3.17 7.40 17.10
CA PHE A 279 -3.02 7.17 15.68
C PHE A 279 -2.39 5.80 15.37
N GLY A 280 -1.45 5.31 16.20
CA GLY A 280 -0.88 3.97 16.06
C GLY A 280 -1.93 2.85 16.17
N VAL A 281 -2.95 3.03 17.03
CA VAL A 281 -4.09 2.12 17.15
C VAL A 281 -5.06 2.31 15.97
N GLU A 282 -5.33 3.55 15.59
CA GLU A 282 -6.21 3.90 14.46
C GLU A 282 -5.73 3.30 13.14
N VAL A 283 -4.42 3.31 12.87
CA VAL A 283 -3.83 2.77 11.64
C VAL A 283 -4.21 1.30 11.42
N LEU A 284 -4.35 0.49 12.47
CA LEU A 284 -4.78 -0.90 12.32
C LEU A 284 -6.22 -0.98 11.77
N ALA A 285 -7.12 -0.11 12.26
CA ALA A 285 -8.49 -0.04 11.73
C ALA A 285 -8.49 0.45 10.28
N VAL A 286 -7.74 1.51 9.98
CA VAL A 286 -7.61 2.10 8.63
C VAL A 286 -7.13 1.07 7.61
N VAL A 287 -6.12 0.26 7.97
CA VAL A 287 -5.57 -0.80 7.11
C VAL A 287 -6.61 -1.89 6.81
N ILE A 288 -7.38 -2.32 7.80
CA ILE A 288 -8.42 -3.33 7.62
C ILE A 288 -9.57 -2.76 6.78
N ILE A 289 -10.06 -1.57 7.12
CA ILE A 289 -11.15 -0.88 6.39
C ILE A 289 -10.73 -0.59 4.95
N GLY A 290 -9.50 -0.12 4.73
CA GLY A 290 -8.94 0.12 3.40
C GLY A 290 -8.89 -1.14 2.52
N ALA A 291 -8.55 -2.29 3.10
CA ALA A 291 -8.57 -3.57 2.38
C ALA A 291 -10.00 -4.02 2.04
N ILE A 292 -10.98 -3.82 2.95
CA ILE A 292 -12.41 -4.04 2.66
C ILE A 292 -12.86 -3.10 1.54
N GLY A 293 -12.45 -1.83 1.59
CA GLY A 293 -12.72 -0.80 0.57
C GLY A 293 -12.20 -1.23 -0.81
N SER A 294 -10.96 -1.70 -0.89
CA SER A 294 -10.35 -2.19 -2.13
C SER A 294 -11.11 -3.39 -2.73
N GLY A 295 -11.49 -4.37 -1.88
CA GLY A 295 -12.34 -5.49 -2.31
C GLY A 295 -13.72 -5.04 -2.76
N THR A 296 -14.33 -4.10 -2.04
CA THR A 296 -15.63 -3.50 -2.37
C THR A 296 -15.58 -2.79 -3.71
N MET A 297 -14.57 -1.95 -3.93
CA MET A 297 -14.35 -1.23 -5.19
C MET A 297 -14.30 -2.19 -6.38
N THR A 298 -13.57 -3.29 -6.27
CA THR A 298 -13.46 -4.30 -7.33
C THR A 298 -14.82 -4.94 -7.63
N LEU A 299 -15.55 -5.43 -6.61
CA LEU A 299 -16.81 -6.13 -6.79
C LEU A 299 -17.98 -5.21 -7.21
N THR A 300 -18.00 -3.96 -6.72
CA THR A 300 -19.00 -2.97 -7.11
C THR A 300 -18.75 -2.46 -8.53
N SER A 301 -17.49 -2.33 -8.95
CA SER A 301 -17.12 -2.01 -10.32
C SER A 301 -17.55 -3.13 -11.28
N GLU A 302 -17.35 -4.40 -10.90
CA GLU A 302 -17.84 -5.56 -11.65
C GLU A 302 -19.38 -5.54 -11.75
N ALA A 303 -20.09 -5.27 -10.66
CA ALA A 303 -21.54 -5.15 -10.65
C ALA A 303 -22.06 -4.00 -11.54
N ALA A 304 -21.35 -2.86 -11.51
CA ALA A 304 -21.65 -1.72 -12.39
C ALA A 304 -21.49 -2.08 -13.87
N GLY A 305 -20.43 -2.81 -14.23
CA GLY A 305 -20.23 -3.31 -15.58
C GLY A 305 -21.36 -4.23 -16.05
N ARG A 306 -21.86 -5.09 -15.16
CA ARG A 306 -23.04 -5.94 -15.40
C ARG A 306 -24.37 -5.21 -15.39
N LYS A 307 -24.38 -3.94 -15.01
CA LYS A 307 -25.61 -3.16 -14.74
C LYS A 307 -26.52 -3.80 -13.67
N ASP A 308 -25.93 -4.59 -12.75
CA ASP A 308 -26.64 -5.26 -11.66
C ASP A 308 -26.66 -4.37 -10.40
N LEU A 309 -27.69 -3.52 -10.31
CA LEU A 309 -27.89 -2.62 -9.18
C LEU A 309 -28.13 -3.38 -7.85
N ALA A 310 -28.73 -4.56 -7.90
CA ALA A 310 -28.99 -5.37 -6.71
C ALA A 310 -27.68 -5.89 -6.11
N GLN A 311 -26.80 -6.43 -6.96
CA GLN A 311 -25.45 -6.85 -6.57
C GLN A 311 -24.63 -5.67 -6.05
N TYR A 312 -24.66 -4.53 -6.73
CA TYR A 312 -23.97 -3.29 -6.31
C TYR A 312 -24.38 -2.89 -4.88
N LYS A 313 -25.69 -2.71 -4.65
CA LYS A 313 -26.24 -2.34 -3.33
C LYS A 313 -25.94 -3.41 -2.26
N GLY A 314 -26.07 -4.70 -2.61
CA GLY A 314 -25.82 -5.81 -1.69
C GLY A 314 -24.37 -5.86 -1.19
N ILE A 315 -23.39 -5.68 -2.09
CA ILE A 315 -21.98 -5.66 -1.73
C ILE A 315 -21.66 -4.42 -0.89
N THR A 316 -22.17 -3.24 -1.28
CA THR A 316 -21.96 -1.98 -0.55
C THR A 316 -22.52 -2.08 0.88
N LEU A 317 -23.72 -2.64 1.07
CA LEU A 317 -24.30 -2.82 2.40
C LEU A 317 -23.50 -3.80 3.25
N CYS A 318 -23.00 -4.90 2.68
CA CYS A 318 -22.11 -5.83 3.38
C CYS A 318 -20.79 -5.15 3.78
N ALA A 319 -20.23 -4.30 2.93
CA ALA A 319 -19.01 -3.55 3.23
C ALA A 319 -19.23 -2.60 4.42
N TYR A 320 -20.31 -1.83 4.43
CA TYR A 320 -20.67 -0.99 5.57
C TYR A 320 -20.81 -1.78 6.85
N ALA A 321 -21.48 -2.94 6.81
CA ALA A 321 -21.63 -3.79 7.98
C ALA A 321 -20.28 -4.28 8.52
N PHE A 322 -19.36 -4.71 7.63
CA PHE A 322 -18.03 -5.14 8.04
C PHE A 322 -17.18 -3.99 8.58
N CYS A 323 -17.21 -2.84 7.97
CA CYS A 323 -16.53 -1.64 8.49
C CYS A 323 -17.08 -1.24 9.86
N ALA A 324 -18.40 -1.25 10.04
CA ALA A 324 -19.04 -0.96 11.34
C ALA A 324 -18.61 -1.97 12.42
N ILE A 325 -18.55 -3.27 12.10
CA ILE A 325 -18.06 -4.29 13.04
C ILE A 325 -16.61 -4.01 13.43
N VAL A 326 -15.74 -3.75 12.47
CA VAL A 326 -14.32 -3.42 12.74
C VAL A 326 -14.23 -2.20 13.66
N THR A 327 -14.96 -1.14 13.34
CA THR A 327 -14.98 0.10 14.14
C THR A 327 -15.46 -0.16 15.57
N VAL A 328 -16.56 -0.91 15.74
CA VAL A 328 -17.08 -1.25 17.08
C VAL A 328 -16.09 -2.08 17.88
N VAL A 329 -15.46 -3.09 17.24
CA VAL A 329 -14.44 -3.93 17.90
C VAL A 329 -13.25 -3.08 18.36
N MET A 330 -12.80 -2.12 17.53
CA MET A 330 -11.69 -1.22 17.89
C MET A 330 -12.07 -0.27 19.03
N ILE A 331 -13.29 0.31 19.01
CA ILE A 331 -13.79 1.17 20.10
C ILE A 331 -13.88 0.39 21.40
N VAL A 332 -14.50 -0.81 21.36
CA VAL A 332 -14.63 -1.67 22.54
C VAL A 332 -13.26 -2.07 23.08
N GLY A 333 -12.31 -2.42 22.20
CA GLY A 333 -10.94 -2.70 22.58
C GLY A 333 -10.25 -1.51 23.25
N ALA A 334 -10.39 -0.32 22.71
CA ALA A 334 -9.80 0.89 23.28
C ALA A 334 -10.42 1.26 24.65
N VAL A 335 -11.72 1.03 24.83
CA VAL A 335 -12.42 1.33 26.09
C VAL A 335 -12.14 0.29 27.18
N LEU A 336 -12.01 -1.00 26.81
CA LEU A 336 -11.80 -2.08 27.79
C LEU A 336 -10.34 -2.23 28.22
N PHE A 337 -9.39 -1.78 27.39
CA PHE A 337 -7.95 -1.96 27.62
C PHE A 337 -7.16 -0.64 27.63
N PRO A 338 -7.60 0.43 28.30
CA PRO A 338 -6.92 1.72 28.27
C PRO A 338 -5.52 1.63 28.91
N GLU A 339 -5.35 0.89 30.01
CA GLU A 339 -4.07 0.76 30.72
C GLU A 339 -3.00 -0.01 29.93
N GLN A 340 -3.39 -0.95 29.05
CA GLN A 340 -2.44 -1.66 28.19
C GLN A 340 -1.96 -0.81 27.03
N ILE A 341 -2.75 0.16 26.61
CA ILE A 341 -2.38 1.16 25.58
C ILE A 341 -1.39 2.17 26.18
N ASP A 342 -1.61 2.60 27.42
CA ASP A 342 -0.79 3.61 28.12
C ASP A 342 0.55 3.04 28.62
N ARG A 343 0.62 1.77 29.06
CA ARG A 343 1.85 1.15 29.59
C ARG A 343 2.92 0.80 28.53
N LYS A 344 2.66 0.96 27.25
CA LYS A 344 3.61 0.66 26.16
C LYS A 344 4.09 1.90 25.41
N SER A 345 3.72 3.07 25.89
CA SER A 345 4.23 4.39 25.46
C SER A 345 5.35 4.90 26.47
#